data_18a89a45acf4de43b657c3730776ba57
#
_entry.id   18a89a45acf4de43b657c3730776ba57
#
_cell.length_a   1.000
_cell.length_b   1.000
_cell.length_c   1.000
_cell.angle_alpha   90.00
_cell.angle_beta   90.00
_cell.angle_gamma   90.00
#
_symmetry.space_group_name_H-M   'P 1'
#
loop_
_entity.id
_entity.type
_entity.pdbx_description
1 polymer ?
#
loop_
_entity_poly.entity_id
_entity_poly.type
_entity_poly.pdbx_seq_one_letter_code
_entity_poly.pdbx_strand_id
1 'polypeptide(L)' 'SDRERTALTMRFIENRTQTEIAVELGISQVHVSRLLAKTLAELRLRMAGS' A
#
# COMPACT_ATOMS: atom_id res chain seq x y z
N SER A 1 -0.98 -7.32 -6.64
CA SER A 1 0.28 -7.23 -7.37
C SER A 1 1.46 -7.12 -6.39
N ASP A 2 2.65 -7.35 -6.90
CA ASP A 2 3.87 -7.28 -6.08
C ASP A 2 4.10 -5.86 -5.55
N ARG A 3 3.80 -4.86 -6.36
CA ARG A 3 3.96 -3.46 -5.96
C ARG A 3 3.02 -3.11 -4.81
N GLU A 4 1.78 -3.57 -4.89
CA GLU A 4 0.80 -3.34 -3.84
C GLU A 4 1.23 -4.01 -2.54
N ARG A 5 1.69 -5.25 -2.62
CA ARG A 5 2.18 -5.99 -1.46
C ARG A 5 3.39 -5.30 -0.84
N THR A 6 4.32 -4.85 -1.68
CA THR A 6 5.52 -4.16 -1.21
C THR A 6 5.15 -2.86 -0.48
N ALA A 7 4.24 -2.07 -1.06
CA ALA A 7 3.79 -0.83 -0.45
C ALA A 7 3.12 -1.09 0.90
N LEU A 8 2.29 -2.12 0.98
CA LEU A 8 1.59 -2.47 2.20
C LEU A 8 2.58 -2.89 3.29
N THR A 9 3.57 -3.71 2.92
CA THR A 9 4.61 -4.16 3.84
C THR A 9 5.41 -2.98 4.38
N MET A 10 5.84 -2.08 3.51
CA MET A 10 6.58 -0.89 3.93
C MET A 10 5.78 -0.03 4.89
N ARG A 11 4.49 0.17 4.62
CA ARG A 11 3.66 1.04 5.43
C ARG A 11 3.34 0.46 6.80
N PHE A 12 3.00 -0.83 6.86
CA PHE A 12 2.46 -1.43 8.08
C PHE A 12 3.45 -2.30 8.84
N ILE A 13 4.41 -2.91 8.18
CA ILE A 13 5.43 -3.73 8.84
C ILE A 13 6.66 -2.90 9.16
N GLU A 14 7.15 -2.12 8.19
CA GLU A 14 8.35 -1.31 8.34
C GLU A 14 8.07 0.08 8.87
N ASN A 15 6.80 0.45 8.96
CA ASN A 15 6.35 1.75 9.47
C ASN A 15 6.95 2.94 8.73
N ARG A 16 7.05 2.83 7.40
CA ARG A 16 7.59 3.89 6.55
C ARG A 16 6.49 4.87 6.16
N THR A 17 6.86 6.13 5.95
CA THR A 17 5.90 7.14 5.50
C THR A 17 5.57 6.94 4.03
N GLN A 18 4.45 7.53 3.59
CA GLN A 18 4.07 7.49 2.18
C GLN A 18 5.13 8.14 1.29
N THR A 19 5.78 9.20 1.78
CA THR A 19 6.85 9.86 1.05
C THR A 19 8.03 8.92 0.84
N GLU A 20 8.42 8.21 1.89
CA GLU A 20 9.50 7.23 1.80
C GLU A 20 9.17 6.10 0.84
N ILE A 21 7.94 5.61 0.88
CA ILE A 21 7.48 4.55 -0.02
C ILE A 21 7.50 5.04 -1.47
N ALA A 22 7.06 6.27 -1.71
CA ALA A 22 7.06 6.86 -3.04
C ALA A 22 8.46 6.92 -3.63
N VAL A 23 9.43 7.35 -2.83
CA VAL A 23 10.82 7.41 -3.26
C VAL A 23 11.36 6.01 -3.58
N GLU A 24 11.10 5.07 -2.70
CA GLU A 24 11.57 3.70 -2.84
C GLU A 24 11.01 3.02 -4.08
N LEU A 25 9.72 3.22 -4.36
CA LEU A 25 9.05 2.60 -5.49
C LEU A 25 9.17 3.41 -6.79
N GLY A 26 9.68 4.63 -6.71
CA GLY A 26 9.82 5.49 -7.89
C GLY A 26 8.50 5.99 -8.43
N ILE A 27 7.51 6.22 -7.57
CA ILE A 27 6.19 6.71 -7.95
C ILE A 27 5.82 7.92 -7.11
N SER A 28 4.70 8.58 -7.46
CA SER A 28 4.26 9.76 -6.73
C SER A 28 3.61 9.37 -5.39
N GLN A 29 3.60 10.32 -4.46
CA GLN A 29 2.95 10.14 -3.17
C GLN A 29 1.46 9.89 -3.31
N VAL A 30 0.82 10.57 -4.27
CA VAL A 30 -0.59 10.35 -4.57
C VAL A 30 -0.82 8.93 -5.06
N HIS A 31 0.08 8.40 -5.87
CA HIS A 31 0.00 7.03 -6.35
C HIS A 31 0.11 6.03 -5.20
N VAL A 32 1.04 6.27 -4.26
CA VAL A 32 1.18 5.43 -3.07
C VAL A 32 -0.12 5.43 -2.27
N SER A 33 -0.70 6.60 -2.06
CA SER A 33 -1.94 6.74 -1.32
C SER A 33 -3.08 5.93 -1.96
N ARG A 34 -3.21 6.01 -3.28
CA ARG A 34 -4.23 5.25 -4.02
C ARG A 34 -3.98 3.75 -3.96
N LEU A 35 -2.71 3.35 -4.07
CA LEU A 35 -2.32 1.94 -3.99
C LEU A 35 -2.70 1.35 -2.64
N LEU A 36 -2.37 2.04 -1.56
CA LEU A 36 -2.67 1.58 -0.21
C LEU A 36 -4.18 1.52 0.03
N ALA A 37 -4.92 2.53 -0.41
CA ALA A 37 -6.37 2.56 -0.26
C ALA A 37 -7.03 1.40 -1.00
N LYS A 38 -6.60 1.13 -2.22
CA LYS A 38 -7.12 0.02 -3.02
C LYS A 38 -6.85 -1.32 -2.35
N THR A 39 -5.62 -1.51 -1.89
CA THR A 39 -5.21 -2.77 -1.26
C THR A 39 -5.99 -3.02 0.03
N LEU A 40 -6.15 -1.99 0.85
CA LEU A 40 -6.92 -2.10 2.09
C LEU A 40 -8.39 -2.41 1.82
N ALA A 41 -8.96 -1.79 0.79
CA ALA A 41 -10.35 -2.06 0.41
C ALA A 41 -10.53 -3.51 -0.02
N GLU A 42 -9.59 -4.04 -0.80
CA GLU A 42 -9.63 -5.44 -1.22
C GLU A 42 -9.52 -6.39 -0.04
N LEU A 43 -8.64 -6.09 0.92
CA LEU A 43 -8.51 -6.90 2.12
C LEU A 43 -9.78 -6.92 2.95
N ARG A 44 -10.43 -5.75 3.10
CA ARG A 44 -11.69 -5.64 3.83
C ARG A 44 -12.79 -6.48 3.18
N LEU A 45 -12.86 -6.46 1.85
CA LEU A 45 -13.85 -7.25 1.12
C LEU A 45 -13.63 -8.74 1.33
N ARG A 46 -12.37 -9.18 1.30
CA ARG A 46 -12.05 -10.60 1.53
C ARG A 46 -12.40 -11.01 2.94
N MET A 47 -12.09 -10.18 3.92
CA MET A 47 -12.41 -10.48 5.32
C MET A 47 -13.91 -10.50 5.55
N ALA A 48 -14.66 -9.61 4.95
CA ALA A 48 -16.11 -9.56 5.08
C ALA A 48 -16.77 -10.75 4.38
N GLY A 49 -16.17 -11.26 3.31
CA GLY A 49 -16.70 -12.38 2.56
C GLY A 49 -16.33 -13.75 3.13
N SER A 50 -15.53 -13.77 4.16
CA SER A 50 -15.07 -15.04 4.77
C SER A 50 -16.09 -15.65 5.73
#